data_3261ced70fc528937240e1a429fdd0b5
#
_entry.id   3261ced70fc528937240e1a429fdd0b5
#
_cell.length_a   1.000
_cell.length_b   1.000
_cell.length_c   1.000
_cell.angle_alpha   90.00
_cell.angle_beta   90.00
_cell.angle_gamma   90.00
#
_symmetry.space_group_name_H-M   'P 1'
#
loop_
_entity.id
_entity.type
_entity.pdbx_description
1 polymer ?
#
loop_
_entity_poly.entity_id
_entity_poly.type
_entity_poly.pdbx_seq_one_letter_code
_entity_poly.pdbx_strand_id
1 'polypeptide(L)'
;MYSARALTHTDNPDFGLSASASSSITTDAEIQSSAIGAYSVLQRKANVLRKGVAHSSAAVATPVISPYSSKAANMSNQMAHILHAMPSGVVIIDGDGVVTLANPVATELLGRPLQGARWFDIIHRAFAPQDDDGHEVSLKNGRRVKLAITPLAPEPGQLIVLTDLTETRLLQKNLSHLQRLSALGKMVATLAHQVRTPLSAALLYASNLGSSKLSDSARSKFQSKLVDR
;
A
#
# COMPACT_ATOMS: atom_id res chain seq x y z
N MET A 1 39.76 60.75 -8.62
CA MET A 1 40.13 61.36 -7.31
C MET A 1 39.17 60.89 -6.25
N TYR A 2 39.76 60.25 -5.22
CA TYR A 2 39.26 59.98 -3.87
C TYR A 2 38.00 59.09 -3.77
N SER A 3 38.13 57.94 -3.30
CA SER A 3 38.67 57.30 -2.10
C SER A 3 37.60 56.90 -1.08
N ALA A 4 37.49 55.61 -0.93
CA ALA A 4 37.21 54.74 0.19
C ALA A 4 36.62 55.32 1.49
N ARG A 5 35.70 54.64 2.10
CA ARG A 5 35.88 54.05 3.45
C ARG A 5 34.71 53.13 3.86
N ALA A 6 35.09 51.97 4.29
CA ALA A 6 34.32 51.00 5.06
C ALA A 6 34.04 51.52 6.49
N LEU A 7 33.03 50.89 7.13
CA LEU A 7 32.88 50.53 8.55
C LEU A 7 31.51 49.91 8.75
N THR A 8 31.39 48.60 8.88
CA THR A 8 31.41 47.76 10.09
C THR A 8 30.29 48.01 11.10
N HIS A 9 29.71 46.90 11.42
CA HIS A 9 29.11 46.50 12.73
C HIS A 9 27.62 46.66 12.90
N THR A 10 27.04 45.55 13.11
CA THR A 10 26.47 44.70 14.17
C THR A 10 24.97 44.89 14.22
N ASP A 11 24.15 43.94 14.25
CA ASP A 11 23.79 42.99 15.25
C ASP A 11 22.67 42.07 14.73
N ASN A 12 22.82 40.83 15.03
CA ASN A 12 21.78 39.81 14.92
C ASN A 12 20.90 39.89 16.19
N PRO A 13 19.62 39.61 16.12
CA PRO A 13 19.09 38.69 17.09
C PRO A 13 18.40 37.49 16.48
N ASP A 14 18.84 36.32 16.93
CA ASP A 14 18.17 35.06 16.99
C ASP A 14 16.63 35.14 17.05
N PHE A 15 15.99 34.49 16.09
CA PHE A 15 14.72 33.85 16.33
C PHE A 15 14.84 32.38 15.92
N GLY A 16 15.19 31.58 16.93
CA GLY A 16 15.06 30.15 16.86
C GLY A 16 13.62 29.75 16.67
N LEU A 17 13.33 29.14 15.55
CA LEU A 17 12.19 28.26 15.36
C LEU A 17 12.73 26.95 14.86
N SER A 18 13.07 26.07 15.81
CA SER A 18 13.23 24.66 15.57
C SER A 18 11.86 24.08 15.21
N ALA A 19 11.64 23.87 13.95
CA ALA A 19 10.62 22.95 13.47
C ALA A 19 11.34 21.80 12.81
N SER A 20 11.72 20.80 13.62
CA SER A 20 12.11 19.49 13.16
C SER A 20 10.89 18.75 12.66
N ALA A 21 10.53 19.00 11.41
CA ALA A 21 9.68 18.11 10.63
C ALA A 21 10.62 17.21 9.82
N SER A 22 11.16 16.18 10.46
CA SER A 22 11.73 15.03 9.77
C SER A 22 10.59 14.26 9.12
N SER A 23 10.12 14.73 7.97
CA SER A 23 9.43 13.87 7.02
C SER A 23 10.50 12.94 6.44
N SER A 24 10.60 11.74 6.98
CA SER A 24 11.31 10.64 6.35
C SER A 24 10.67 10.38 4.99
N ILE A 25 11.21 11.04 3.97
CA ILE A 25 11.02 10.65 2.58
C ILE A 25 11.76 9.33 2.47
N THR A 26 11.04 8.22 2.62
CA THR A 26 11.52 6.90 2.28
C THR A 26 11.82 6.96 0.78
N THR A 27 13.10 6.95 0.42
CA THR A 27 13.53 7.03 -0.97
C THR A 27 13.02 5.80 -1.72
N ASP A 28 12.59 5.98 -2.97
CA ASP A 28 12.11 4.91 -3.87
C ASP A 28 13.06 3.70 -3.92
N ALA A 29 14.35 3.89 -3.63
CA ALA A 29 15.34 2.83 -3.50
C ALA A 29 15.10 1.89 -2.31
N GLU A 30 14.55 2.36 -1.19
CA GLU A 30 14.21 1.51 -0.03
C GLU A 30 12.93 0.72 -0.26
N ILE A 31 11.98 1.28 -1.01
CA ILE A 31 10.73 0.61 -1.38
C ILE A 31 11.01 -0.49 -2.42
N GLN A 32 11.84 -0.22 -3.42
CA GLN A 32 12.32 -1.23 -4.36
C GLN A 32 13.12 -2.33 -3.67
N SER A 33 13.95 -1.97 -2.68
CA SER A 33 14.70 -2.92 -1.86
C SER A 33 13.77 -3.84 -1.06
N SER A 34 12.62 -3.35 -0.59
CA SER A 34 11.66 -4.13 0.21
C SER A 34 10.89 -5.15 -0.65
N ALA A 35 10.38 -4.77 -1.82
CA ALA A 35 9.66 -5.68 -2.73
C ALA A 35 10.60 -6.73 -3.34
N ILE A 36 11.79 -6.30 -3.80
CA ILE A 36 12.86 -7.20 -4.27
C ILE A 36 13.38 -8.06 -3.11
N GLY A 37 13.43 -7.51 -1.88
CA GLY A 37 13.78 -8.23 -0.66
C GLY A 37 12.79 -9.35 -0.33
N ALA A 38 11.49 -9.10 -0.39
CA ALA A 38 10.46 -10.11 -0.19
C ALA A 38 10.53 -11.22 -1.26
N TYR A 39 10.71 -10.84 -2.53
CA TYR A 39 10.89 -11.78 -3.64
C TYR A 39 12.17 -12.59 -3.51
N SER A 40 13.30 -11.96 -3.16
CA SER A 40 14.58 -12.62 -2.95
C SER A 40 14.58 -13.52 -1.71
N VAL A 41 13.82 -13.20 -0.66
CA VAL A 41 13.60 -14.06 0.52
C VAL A 41 12.81 -15.30 0.13
N LEU A 42 11.77 -15.15 -0.70
CA LEU A 42 11.01 -16.28 -1.24
C LEU A 42 11.91 -17.20 -2.09
N GLN A 43 12.74 -16.64 -2.94
CA GLN A 43 13.70 -17.41 -3.76
C GLN A 43 14.82 -18.05 -2.92
N ARG A 44 15.39 -17.34 -1.94
CA ARG A 44 16.43 -17.90 -1.06
C ARG A 44 15.90 -19.03 -0.20
N LYS A 45 14.69 -18.92 0.36
CA LYS A 45 14.06 -20.00 1.12
C LYS A 45 13.76 -21.22 0.24
N ALA A 46 13.33 -21.02 -1.00
CA ALA A 46 13.14 -22.10 -1.96
C ALA A 46 14.45 -22.81 -2.35
N ASN A 47 15.60 -22.10 -2.38
CA ASN A 47 16.90 -22.67 -2.70
C ASN A 47 17.61 -23.39 -1.54
N VAL A 48 17.34 -22.99 -0.28
CA VAL A 48 17.90 -23.67 0.91
C VAL A 48 17.36 -25.09 1.04
N LEU A 49 16.13 -25.36 0.61
CA LEU A 49 15.50 -26.67 0.61
C LEU A 49 16.09 -27.65 -0.42
N ARG A 50 16.91 -27.15 -1.37
CA ARG A 50 17.50 -27.99 -2.45
C ARG A 50 18.74 -28.79 -2.04
N LYS A 51 19.29 -28.62 -0.82
CA LYS A 51 20.60 -29.16 -0.44
C LYS A 51 20.61 -30.34 0.54
N GLY A 52 19.47 -30.93 0.89
CA GLY A 52 19.44 -31.99 1.89
C GLY A 52 18.51 -33.14 1.57
N VAL A 53 18.90 -34.06 0.70
CA VAL A 53 18.22 -35.36 0.63
C VAL A 53 19.26 -36.48 0.49
N ALA A 54 19.39 -37.31 1.52
CA ALA A 54 19.97 -38.62 1.45
C ALA A 54 18.85 -39.67 1.59
N HIS A 55 18.89 -40.68 0.74
CA HIS A 55 17.89 -41.74 0.62
C HIS A 55 17.78 -42.62 1.86
N SER A 56 16.55 -43.03 2.20
CA SER A 56 16.32 -44.21 2.99
C SER A 56 15.14 -45.03 2.46
N SER A 57 15.40 -46.34 2.38
CA SER A 57 14.66 -47.43 1.76
C SER A 57 13.35 -47.78 2.50
N ALA A 58 12.36 -48.19 1.71
CA ALA A 58 11.03 -48.63 2.14
C ALA A 58 11.01 -50.05 2.73
N ALA A 59 10.25 -50.23 3.80
CA ALA A 59 9.76 -51.53 4.27
C ALA A 59 8.24 -51.57 4.15
N VAL A 60 7.70 -52.57 3.47
CA VAL A 60 6.29 -52.84 3.26
C VAL A 60 5.71 -53.46 4.52
N ALA A 61 4.70 -52.84 5.12
CA ALA A 61 3.92 -53.39 6.24
C ALA A 61 2.44 -53.50 5.86
N THR A 62 1.88 -54.67 6.08
CA THR A 62 0.47 -55.05 5.89
C THR A 62 -0.48 -54.28 6.83
N PRO A 63 -1.70 -53.88 6.39
CA PRO A 63 -2.60 -53.10 7.23
C PRO A 63 -3.32 -53.92 8.29
N VAL A 64 -3.03 -53.66 9.57
CA VAL A 64 -3.86 -54.06 10.70
C VAL A 64 -4.91 -52.96 10.90
N ILE A 65 -6.19 -53.31 10.71
CA ILE A 65 -7.33 -52.44 10.92
C ILE A 65 -7.53 -52.25 12.43
N SER A 66 -7.02 -51.13 12.96
CA SER A 66 -7.17 -50.75 14.36
C SER A 66 -8.33 -49.75 14.52
N PRO A 67 -9.11 -49.77 15.63
CA PRO A 67 -10.20 -48.80 15.88
C PRO A 67 -9.74 -47.34 16.03
N TYR A 68 -8.44 -47.10 16.08
CA TYR A 68 -7.85 -45.75 15.99
C TYR A 68 -7.95 -45.13 14.60
N SER A 69 -8.20 -45.94 13.55
CA SER A 69 -8.30 -45.46 12.14
C SER A 69 -9.53 -44.58 11.92
N SER A 70 -10.64 -44.81 12.57
CA SER A 70 -11.87 -44.02 12.40
C SER A 70 -11.76 -42.61 12.98
N LYS A 71 -11.07 -42.45 14.11
CA LYS A 71 -10.89 -41.14 14.75
C LYS A 71 -9.91 -40.27 13.97
N ALA A 72 -8.85 -40.86 13.44
CA ALA A 72 -7.89 -40.18 12.58
C ALA A 72 -8.51 -39.74 11.23
N ALA A 73 -9.34 -40.60 10.62
CA ALA A 73 -10.08 -40.28 9.41
C ALA A 73 -11.09 -39.13 9.64
N ASN A 74 -11.78 -39.11 10.77
CA ASN A 74 -12.71 -38.06 11.14
C ASN A 74 -11.98 -36.71 11.36
N MET A 75 -10.82 -36.72 12.03
CA MET A 75 -9.99 -35.53 12.21
C MET A 75 -9.46 -35.00 10.86
N SER A 76 -9.03 -35.90 9.98
CA SER A 76 -8.56 -35.49 8.62
C SER A 76 -9.68 -34.85 7.81
N ASN A 77 -10.87 -35.42 7.83
CA ASN A 77 -12.05 -34.86 7.16
C ASN A 77 -12.44 -33.49 7.76
N GLN A 78 -12.43 -33.38 9.10
CA GLN A 78 -12.74 -32.12 9.77
C GLN A 78 -11.71 -31.03 9.41
N MET A 79 -10.42 -31.36 9.36
CA MET A 79 -9.38 -30.44 8.93
C MET A 79 -9.58 -30.00 7.46
N ALA A 80 -9.92 -30.92 6.58
CA ALA A 80 -10.23 -30.60 5.18
C ALA A 80 -11.42 -29.64 5.07
N HIS A 81 -12.49 -29.85 5.84
CA HIS A 81 -13.63 -28.92 5.87
C HIS A 81 -13.24 -27.53 6.38
N ILE A 82 -12.41 -27.45 7.42
CA ILE A 82 -11.92 -26.16 7.94
C ILE A 82 -11.12 -25.42 6.84
N LEU A 83 -10.18 -26.11 6.20
CA LEU A 83 -9.39 -25.51 5.12
C LEU A 83 -10.22 -25.04 3.95
N HIS A 84 -11.28 -25.78 3.60
CA HIS A 84 -12.22 -25.38 2.56
C HIS A 84 -13.07 -24.16 2.92
N ALA A 85 -13.40 -23.99 4.21
CA ALA A 85 -14.21 -22.88 4.70
C ALA A 85 -13.39 -21.59 4.93
N MET A 86 -12.05 -21.66 4.90
CA MET A 86 -11.21 -20.49 5.12
C MET A 86 -11.31 -19.47 3.97
N PRO A 87 -11.51 -18.17 4.27
CA PRO A 87 -11.60 -17.12 3.26
C PRO A 87 -10.24 -16.76 2.66
N SER A 88 -9.15 -17.25 3.23
CA SER A 88 -7.78 -17.04 2.75
C SER A 88 -7.28 -18.24 1.98
N GLY A 89 -6.45 -18.02 0.97
CA GLY A 89 -5.73 -19.08 0.29
C GLY A 89 -4.71 -19.73 1.24
N VAL A 90 -4.75 -21.05 1.33
CA VAL A 90 -3.81 -21.82 2.14
C VAL A 90 -3.08 -22.80 1.24
N VAL A 91 -1.75 -22.79 1.34
CA VAL A 91 -0.86 -23.71 0.64
C VAL A 91 0.13 -24.28 1.64
N ILE A 92 0.30 -25.60 1.62
CA ILE A 92 1.32 -26.31 2.38
C ILE A 92 2.34 -26.84 1.40
N ILE A 93 3.62 -26.57 1.66
CA ILE A 93 4.73 -27.11 0.92
C ILE A 93 5.59 -27.98 1.83
N ASP A 94 6.14 -29.05 1.27
CA ASP A 94 7.07 -29.94 1.97
C ASP A 94 8.52 -29.38 2.00
N GLY A 95 9.45 -30.19 2.54
CA GLY A 95 10.85 -29.84 2.62
C GLY A 95 11.55 -29.67 1.25
N ASP A 96 11.02 -30.26 0.20
CA ASP A 96 11.53 -30.17 -1.17
C ASP A 96 10.91 -28.99 -1.94
N GLY A 97 10.00 -28.24 -1.33
CA GLY A 97 9.31 -27.11 -1.93
C GLY A 97 8.19 -27.50 -2.88
N VAL A 98 7.64 -28.72 -2.73
CA VAL A 98 6.50 -29.21 -3.51
C VAL A 98 5.21 -28.96 -2.73
N VAL A 99 4.17 -28.51 -3.41
CA VAL A 99 2.86 -28.28 -2.81
C VAL A 99 2.17 -29.60 -2.48
N THR A 100 2.00 -29.86 -1.20
CA THR A 100 1.31 -31.07 -0.71
C THR A 100 -0.18 -30.84 -0.54
N LEU A 101 -0.59 -29.60 -0.18
CA LEU A 101 -1.98 -29.23 0.02
C LEU A 101 -2.24 -27.80 -0.44
N ALA A 102 -3.38 -27.59 -1.06
CA ALA A 102 -3.89 -26.26 -1.40
C ALA A 102 -5.43 -26.26 -1.26
N ASN A 103 -5.95 -25.20 -0.65
CA ASN A 103 -7.40 -25.03 -0.54
C ASN A 103 -7.99 -24.39 -1.82
N PRO A 104 -9.34 -24.38 -1.95
CA PRO A 104 -9.99 -23.80 -3.14
C PRO A 104 -9.62 -22.34 -3.41
N VAL A 105 -9.53 -21.52 -2.35
CA VAL A 105 -9.18 -20.10 -2.48
C VAL A 105 -7.76 -19.91 -3.02
N ALA A 106 -6.79 -20.71 -2.53
CA ALA A 106 -5.43 -20.69 -3.09
C ALA A 106 -5.43 -21.06 -4.59
N THR A 107 -6.26 -22.04 -4.96
CA THR A 107 -6.41 -22.48 -6.34
C THR A 107 -7.03 -21.40 -7.23
N GLU A 108 -7.98 -20.64 -6.71
CA GLU A 108 -8.58 -19.51 -7.41
C GLU A 108 -7.59 -18.36 -7.61
N LEU A 109 -6.79 -18.07 -6.59
CA LEU A 109 -5.80 -16.98 -6.62
C LEU A 109 -4.62 -17.29 -7.56
N LEU A 110 -4.05 -18.49 -7.43
CA LEU A 110 -2.78 -18.86 -8.08
C LEU A 110 -2.95 -19.67 -9.38
N GLY A 111 -4.17 -20.14 -9.67
CA GLY A 111 -4.46 -20.99 -10.84
C GLY A 111 -4.02 -22.44 -10.65
N ARG A 112 -4.47 -23.32 -11.55
CA ARG A 112 -4.15 -24.76 -11.55
C ARG A 112 -2.99 -25.07 -12.48
N PRO A 113 -2.23 -26.18 -12.27
CA PRO A 113 -2.25 -27.07 -11.10
C PRO A 113 -1.47 -26.47 -9.91
N LEU A 114 -1.86 -26.79 -8.67
CA LEU A 114 -1.10 -26.42 -7.47
C LEU A 114 -0.51 -27.65 -6.79
N GLN A 115 -1.33 -28.64 -6.47
CA GLN A 115 -0.90 -29.85 -5.79
C GLN A 115 0.11 -30.63 -6.65
N GLY A 116 1.22 -31.04 -6.04
CA GLY A 116 2.32 -31.74 -6.74
C GLY A 116 3.24 -30.82 -7.55
N ALA A 117 2.91 -29.54 -7.71
CA ALA A 117 3.75 -28.60 -8.40
C ALA A 117 4.81 -28.01 -7.46
N ARG A 118 5.94 -27.61 -7.99
CA ARG A 118 6.98 -26.89 -7.24
C ARG A 118 6.51 -25.46 -6.95
N TRP A 119 6.68 -25.01 -5.73
CA TRP A 119 6.31 -23.65 -5.35
C TRP A 119 7.02 -22.59 -6.20
N PHE A 120 8.27 -22.85 -6.56
CA PHE A 120 9.05 -21.99 -7.45
C PHE A 120 8.35 -21.76 -8.80
N ASP A 121 7.81 -22.82 -9.42
CA ASP A 121 7.13 -22.72 -10.71
C ASP A 121 5.82 -21.95 -10.59
N ILE A 122 5.13 -22.12 -9.45
CA ILE A 122 3.89 -21.36 -9.14
C ILE A 122 4.20 -19.88 -8.98
N ILE A 123 5.31 -19.51 -8.29
CA ILE A 123 5.73 -18.12 -8.17
C ILE A 123 5.90 -17.49 -9.55
N HIS A 124 6.67 -18.11 -10.42
CA HIS A 124 6.91 -17.58 -11.76
C HIS A 124 5.65 -17.50 -12.62
N ARG A 125 4.72 -18.42 -12.42
CA ARG A 125 3.46 -18.46 -13.17
C ARG A 125 2.45 -17.44 -12.70
N ALA A 126 2.27 -17.30 -11.38
CA ALA A 126 1.13 -16.58 -10.80
C ALA A 126 1.46 -15.15 -10.34
N PHE A 127 2.70 -14.89 -9.93
CA PHE A 127 3.09 -13.60 -9.36
C PHE A 127 3.67 -12.66 -10.43
N ALA A 128 3.37 -11.38 -10.27
CA ALA A 128 3.90 -10.27 -11.07
C ALA A 128 4.16 -9.08 -10.15
N PRO A 129 5.27 -9.13 -9.35
CA PRO A 129 5.59 -8.06 -8.41
C PRO A 129 5.68 -6.71 -9.10
N GLN A 130 5.13 -5.66 -8.47
CA GLN A 130 5.13 -4.29 -8.93
C GLN A 130 5.84 -3.40 -7.91
N ASP A 131 6.32 -2.25 -8.37
CA ASP A 131 7.08 -1.30 -7.52
C ASP A 131 6.24 -0.73 -6.38
N ASP A 132 4.91 -0.69 -6.53
CA ASP A 132 3.96 -0.17 -5.56
C ASP A 132 3.38 -1.24 -4.60
N ASP A 133 3.87 -2.47 -4.65
CA ASP A 133 3.34 -3.59 -3.86
C ASP A 133 3.61 -3.44 -2.34
N GLY A 134 4.74 -2.84 -1.94
CA GLY A 134 5.12 -2.69 -0.53
C GLY A 134 5.21 -4.03 0.21
N HIS A 135 4.28 -4.31 1.12
CA HIS A 135 4.20 -5.58 1.87
C HIS A 135 3.24 -6.62 1.26
N GLU A 136 2.69 -6.31 0.11
CA GLU A 136 1.79 -7.14 -0.67
C GLU A 136 2.53 -7.63 -1.91
N VAL A 137 1.89 -8.47 -2.70
CA VAL A 137 2.42 -8.90 -3.99
C VAL A 137 1.28 -8.93 -5.00
N SER A 138 1.52 -8.35 -6.16
CA SER A 138 0.58 -8.40 -7.27
C SER A 138 0.64 -9.76 -7.97
N LEU A 139 -0.52 -10.26 -8.35
CA LEU A 139 -0.66 -11.46 -9.18
C LEU A 139 -0.88 -11.06 -10.64
N LYS A 140 -0.52 -11.96 -11.57
CA LYS A 140 -0.73 -11.75 -13.02
C LYS A 140 -2.20 -11.58 -13.41
N ASN A 141 -3.12 -12.08 -12.59
CA ASN A 141 -4.57 -11.88 -12.78
C ASN A 141 -5.09 -10.52 -12.28
N GLY A 142 -4.20 -9.62 -11.86
CA GLY A 142 -4.52 -8.29 -11.37
C GLY A 142 -4.95 -8.20 -9.90
N ARG A 143 -5.01 -9.34 -9.18
CA ARG A 143 -5.30 -9.35 -7.74
C ARG A 143 -4.06 -8.98 -6.94
N ARG A 144 -4.27 -8.42 -5.74
CA ARG A 144 -3.21 -8.13 -4.77
C ARG A 144 -3.39 -9.01 -3.54
N VAL A 145 -2.31 -9.68 -3.16
CA VAL A 145 -2.34 -10.62 -2.03
C VAL A 145 -1.24 -10.28 -1.02
N LYS A 146 -1.58 -10.47 0.25
CA LYS A 146 -0.59 -10.49 1.33
C LYS A 146 -0.19 -11.91 1.61
N LEU A 147 1.12 -12.19 1.66
CA LEU A 147 1.65 -13.49 2.01
C LEU A 147 2.12 -13.52 3.46
N ALA A 148 1.73 -14.58 4.18
CA ALA A 148 2.30 -14.95 5.46
C ALA A 148 2.88 -16.38 5.32
N ILE A 149 4.15 -16.56 5.71
CA ILE A 149 4.86 -17.83 5.61
C ILE A 149 5.27 -18.25 7.01
N THR A 150 4.82 -19.43 7.41
CA THR A 150 5.11 -20.02 8.73
C THR A 150 5.75 -21.39 8.54
N PRO A 151 6.89 -21.69 9.18
CA PRO A 151 7.49 -23.03 9.15
C PRO A 151 6.61 -24.03 9.90
N LEU A 152 6.55 -25.26 9.40
CA LEU A 152 5.84 -26.39 10.02
C LEU A 152 6.81 -27.20 10.89
N ALA A 153 7.26 -26.64 12.01
CA ALA A 153 8.11 -27.37 12.94
C ALA A 153 7.29 -28.39 13.74
N PRO A 154 7.79 -29.62 14.00
CA PRO A 154 9.14 -30.13 13.72
C PRO A 154 9.34 -30.69 12.30
N GLU A 155 8.30 -30.79 11.49
CA GLU A 155 8.37 -31.33 10.13
C GLU A 155 8.99 -30.34 9.17
N PRO A 156 9.80 -30.81 8.19
CA PRO A 156 10.31 -29.94 7.15
C PRO A 156 9.18 -29.52 6.22
N GLY A 157 8.89 -28.22 6.18
CA GLY A 157 7.84 -27.68 5.33
C GLY A 157 7.42 -26.26 5.73
N GLN A 158 6.52 -25.68 4.97
CA GLN A 158 6.01 -24.32 5.23
C GLN A 158 4.51 -24.24 4.95
N LEU A 159 3.82 -23.51 5.80
CA LEU A 159 2.46 -23.05 5.59
C LEU A 159 2.52 -21.65 4.97
N ILE A 160 1.86 -21.48 3.84
CA ILE A 160 1.73 -20.19 3.14
C ILE A 160 0.26 -19.80 3.17
N VAL A 161 -0.03 -18.64 3.74
CA VAL A 161 -1.37 -18.05 3.77
C VAL A 161 -1.39 -16.85 2.84
N LEU A 162 -2.35 -16.83 1.91
CA LEU A 162 -2.59 -15.75 0.97
C LEU A 162 -3.89 -15.04 1.34
N THR A 163 -3.81 -13.77 1.66
CA THR A 163 -4.99 -12.94 1.92
C THR A 163 -5.22 -12.03 0.73
N ASP A 164 -6.37 -12.15 0.08
CA ASP A 164 -6.75 -11.25 -1.02
C ASP A 164 -7.10 -9.87 -0.46
N LEU A 165 -6.40 -8.85 -0.91
CA LEU A 165 -6.59 -7.46 -0.51
C LEU A 165 -7.10 -6.58 -1.65
N THR A 166 -7.49 -7.18 -2.77
CA THR A 166 -7.88 -6.46 -3.99
C THR A 166 -9.02 -5.49 -3.74
N GLU A 167 -10.09 -5.96 -3.10
CA GLU A 167 -11.26 -5.14 -2.76
C GLU A 167 -10.91 -4.05 -1.75
N THR A 168 -10.15 -4.39 -0.70
CA THR A 168 -9.70 -3.44 0.32
C THR A 168 -8.90 -2.30 -0.31
N ARG A 169 -8.01 -2.60 -1.23
CA ARG A 169 -7.21 -1.60 -1.96
C ARG A 169 -8.08 -0.72 -2.87
N LEU A 170 -9.05 -1.30 -3.54
CA LEU A 170 -10.00 -0.54 -4.36
C LEU A 170 -10.80 0.45 -3.50
N LEU A 171 -11.30 0.00 -2.36
CA LEU A 171 -12.03 0.85 -1.41
C LEU A 171 -11.15 1.97 -0.87
N GLN A 172 -9.90 1.68 -0.47
CA GLN A 172 -8.95 2.70 -0.03
C GLN A 172 -8.67 3.74 -1.11
N LYS A 173 -8.49 3.32 -2.35
CA LYS A 173 -8.28 4.23 -3.49
C LYS A 173 -9.48 5.14 -3.70
N ASN A 174 -10.69 4.59 -3.65
CA ASN A 174 -11.93 5.36 -3.79
C ASN A 174 -12.11 6.36 -2.63
N LEU A 175 -11.84 5.95 -1.39
CA LEU A 175 -11.88 6.84 -0.23
C LEU A 175 -10.88 7.99 -0.36
N SER A 176 -9.64 7.70 -0.74
CA SER A 176 -8.62 8.73 -0.97
C SER A 176 -9.03 9.72 -2.05
N HIS A 177 -9.66 9.23 -3.13
CA HIS A 177 -10.19 10.09 -4.18
C HIS A 177 -11.30 11.01 -3.67
N LEU A 178 -12.28 10.48 -2.93
CA LEU A 178 -13.36 11.26 -2.32
C LEU A 178 -12.85 12.29 -1.32
N GLN A 179 -11.85 11.94 -0.51
CA GLN A 179 -11.21 12.87 0.43
C GLN A 179 -10.55 14.04 -0.31
N ARG A 180 -9.82 13.77 -1.41
CA ARG A 180 -9.23 14.83 -2.24
C ARG A 180 -10.29 15.74 -2.85
N LEU A 181 -11.38 15.19 -3.38
CA LEU A 181 -12.49 15.97 -3.93
C LEU A 181 -13.16 16.84 -2.84
N SER A 182 -13.37 16.29 -1.64
CA SER A 182 -13.94 17.03 -0.52
C SER A 182 -13.04 18.19 -0.08
N ALA A 183 -11.73 17.96 0.01
CA ALA A 183 -10.76 19.00 0.35
C ALA A 183 -10.74 20.11 -0.71
N LEU A 184 -10.77 19.75 -2.00
CA LEU A 184 -10.85 20.70 -3.10
C LEU A 184 -12.15 21.51 -3.04
N GLY A 185 -13.30 20.87 -2.77
CA GLY A 185 -14.59 21.55 -2.62
C GLY A 185 -14.59 22.60 -1.52
N LYS A 186 -14.01 22.28 -0.35
CA LYS A 186 -13.85 23.24 0.75
C LYS A 186 -12.97 24.42 0.34
N MET A 187 -11.87 24.16 -0.35
CA MET A 187 -10.96 25.21 -0.83
C MET A 187 -11.67 26.15 -1.82
N VAL A 188 -12.39 25.60 -2.80
CA VAL A 188 -13.16 26.38 -3.77
C VAL A 188 -14.23 27.23 -3.09
N ALA A 189 -14.96 26.69 -2.11
CA ALA A 189 -15.95 27.45 -1.36
C ALA A 189 -15.33 28.63 -0.59
N THR A 190 -14.16 28.43 0.02
CA THR A 190 -13.42 29.48 0.72
C THR A 190 -12.95 30.56 -0.25
N LEU A 191 -12.37 30.16 -1.39
CA LEU A 191 -11.93 31.09 -2.44
C LEU A 191 -13.12 31.89 -3.00
N ALA A 192 -14.25 31.24 -3.27
CA ALA A 192 -15.45 31.92 -3.75
C ALA A 192 -15.93 32.99 -2.76
N HIS A 193 -15.87 32.71 -1.47
CA HIS A 193 -16.21 33.68 -0.43
C HIS A 193 -15.20 34.82 -0.36
N GLN A 194 -13.91 34.53 -0.44
CA GLN A 194 -12.84 35.53 -0.43
C GLN A 194 -12.87 36.45 -1.67
N VAL A 195 -13.30 35.95 -2.83
CA VAL A 195 -13.45 36.76 -4.05
C VAL A 195 -14.76 37.59 -4.02
N ARG A 196 -15.83 37.04 -3.46
CA ARG A 196 -17.13 37.75 -3.38
C ARG A 196 -17.03 39.10 -2.64
N THR A 197 -16.28 39.13 -1.53
CA THR A 197 -16.17 40.33 -0.67
C THR A 197 -15.54 41.51 -1.41
N PRO A 198 -14.33 41.42 -2.03
CA PRO A 198 -13.75 42.52 -2.77
C PRO A 198 -14.56 42.89 -4.02
N LEU A 199 -15.13 41.89 -4.70
CA LEU A 199 -15.96 42.12 -5.87
C LEU A 199 -17.24 42.91 -5.51
N SER A 200 -17.91 42.54 -4.41
CA SER A 200 -19.09 43.28 -3.92
C SER A 200 -18.75 44.73 -3.54
N ALA A 201 -17.60 44.95 -2.90
CA ALA A 201 -17.12 46.28 -2.59
C ALA A 201 -16.79 47.11 -3.86
N ALA A 202 -16.12 46.46 -4.81
CA ALA A 202 -15.81 47.13 -6.11
C ALA A 202 -17.09 47.50 -6.85
N LEU A 203 -18.07 46.60 -6.90
CA LEU A 203 -19.38 46.89 -7.52
C LEU A 203 -20.11 48.03 -6.84
N LEU A 204 -20.08 48.11 -5.48
CA LEU A 204 -20.64 49.21 -4.73
C LEU A 204 -19.97 50.55 -5.06
N TYR A 205 -18.64 50.57 -5.12
CA TYR A 205 -17.93 51.80 -5.50
C TYR A 205 -18.22 52.21 -6.96
N ALA A 206 -18.25 51.25 -7.87
CA ALA A 206 -18.58 51.51 -9.27
C ALA A 206 -20.03 52.05 -9.41
N SER A 207 -20.99 51.47 -8.70
CA SER A 207 -22.38 51.92 -8.68
C SER A 207 -22.52 53.36 -8.14
N ASN A 208 -21.77 53.69 -7.09
CA ASN A 208 -21.75 55.04 -6.56
C ASN A 208 -21.16 56.07 -7.53
N LEU A 209 -20.12 55.67 -8.30
CA LEU A 209 -19.51 56.51 -9.34
C LEU A 209 -20.50 56.89 -10.46
N GLY A 210 -21.51 56.08 -10.72
CA GLY A 210 -22.60 56.36 -11.68
C GLY A 210 -23.60 57.41 -11.20
N SER A 211 -23.56 57.85 -9.95
CA SER A 211 -24.48 58.85 -9.41
C SER A 211 -24.14 60.26 -9.90
N SER A 212 -25.12 60.97 -10.47
CA SER A 212 -24.99 62.35 -10.92
C SER A 212 -24.85 63.39 -9.78
N LYS A 213 -25.10 62.99 -8.54
CA LYS A 213 -25.06 63.87 -7.36
C LYS A 213 -23.73 63.80 -6.59
N LEU A 214 -22.71 63.15 -7.14
CA LEU A 214 -21.42 62.96 -6.48
C LEU A 214 -20.55 64.20 -6.63
N SER A 215 -19.94 64.69 -5.55
CA SER A 215 -18.94 65.74 -5.60
C SER A 215 -17.64 65.18 -6.22
N ASP A 216 -16.83 66.04 -6.87
CA ASP A 216 -15.56 65.61 -7.49
C ASP A 216 -14.58 65.01 -6.49
N SER A 217 -14.54 65.48 -5.26
CA SER A 217 -13.74 64.94 -4.18
C SER A 217 -14.19 63.51 -3.81
N ALA A 218 -15.49 63.28 -3.73
CA ALA A 218 -16.06 61.95 -3.40
C ALA A 218 -15.80 60.98 -4.60
N ARG A 219 -15.91 61.47 -5.84
CA ARG A 219 -15.63 60.69 -7.04
C ARG A 219 -14.18 60.20 -7.09
N SER A 220 -13.22 61.08 -6.86
CA SER A 220 -11.80 60.70 -6.77
C SER A 220 -11.51 59.65 -5.69
N LYS A 221 -12.14 59.80 -4.52
CA LYS A 221 -12.02 58.86 -3.41
C LYS A 221 -12.59 57.48 -3.72
N PHE A 222 -13.72 57.38 -4.41
CA PHE A 222 -14.29 56.10 -4.85
C PHE A 222 -13.46 55.41 -5.94
N GLN A 223 -12.90 56.22 -6.89
CA GLN A 223 -11.99 55.69 -7.91
C GLN A 223 -10.72 55.09 -7.31
N SER A 224 -10.06 55.80 -6.37
CA SER A 224 -8.90 55.27 -5.66
C SER A 224 -9.23 53.93 -4.94
N LYS A 225 -10.33 53.90 -4.19
CA LYS A 225 -10.77 52.67 -3.47
C LYS A 225 -11.15 51.54 -4.41
N LEU A 226 -11.55 51.79 -5.65
CA LEU A 226 -11.84 50.79 -6.65
C LEU A 226 -10.56 50.16 -7.22
N VAL A 227 -9.52 50.96 -7.41
CA VAL A 227 -8.21 50.52 -7.94
C VAL A 227 -7.40 49.79 -6.89
N ASP A 228 -7.54 50.19 -5.62
CA ASP A 228 -6.82 49.57 -4.46
C ASP A 228 -7.39 48.24 -4.00
N ARG A 229 -8.42 47.68 -4.67
CA ARG A 229 -9.09 46.41 -4.33
C ARG A 229 -8.79 45.30 -5.31
#